data_e082da8cbce1e5de5d8a8b905c1e4976
#
_entry.id   e082da8cbce1e5de5d8a8b905c1e4976
#
_cell.length_a   1.000
_cell.length_b   1.000
_cell.length_c   1.000
_cell.angle_alpha   90.00
_cell.angle_beta   90.00
_cell.angle_gamma   90.00
#
_symmetry.space_group_name_H-M   'P 1'
#
loop_
_entity.id
_entity.type
_entity.pdbx_description
1 polymer ?
#
loop_
_entity_poly.entity_id
_entity_poly.type
_entity_poly.pdbx_seq_one_letter_code
_entity_poly.pdbx_strand_id
1 'polypeptide(L)'
;MELNRLESLLEDQLKDLYSAENQLVKVLPRMARAASSSSLREAFERHAEQTRDQIERLKQIGSSLGVSLGGKRCYAMEGLIEEGNEVMKAEGEGTLIDAALVGAAQRTEHYEISAYGTARAMAERLGLSEIAEMLQRTLNEESETDELLTRISVGELLPSVRMGEEAEEEGEEEEEEVGRRRTPGRTRTSRAKAGTARGGGGGARGASRSRAGGGGRSTSRAATGSGGRSKSKAGSAGRGTTRSGGSRSGSRGGTASARGSSRR
;
A
#
# COMPACT_ATOMS: atom_id res chain seq x y z
N MET A 1 -9.36 23.43 10.44
CA MET A 1 -7.90 23.68 10.31
C MET A 1 -7.72 24.99 9.57
N GLU A 2 -6.98 25.94 10.13
CA GLU A 2 -6.64 27.19 9.43
C GLU A 2 -5.20 27.05 8.89
N LEU A 3 -5.05 27.07 7.57
CA LEU A 3 -3.75 26.94 6.89
C LEU A 3 -3.21 28.32 6.50
N ASN A 4 -2.92 29.14 7.49
CA ASN A 4 -2.46 30.51 7.27
C ASN A 4 -0.93 30.66 7.30
N ARG A 5 -0.19 29.60 7.70
CA ARG A 5 1.26 29.60 7.87
C ARG A 5 1.85 28.25 7.47
N LEU A 6 3.04 28.28 6.88
CA LEU A 6 3.74 27.08 6.43
C LEU A 6 4.13 26.16 7.61
N GLU A 7 4.47 26.77 8.76
CA GLU A 7 4.78 26.03 9.99
C GLU A 7 3.58 25.21 10.46
N SER A 8 2.37 25.79 10.41
CA SER A 8 1.14 25.10 10.80
C SER A 8 0.81 23.94 9.84
N LEU A 9 1.14 24.10 8.56
CA LEU A 9 0.97 23.04 7.59
C LEU A 9 1.99 21.91 7.82
N LEU A 10 3.25 22.23 8.10
CA LEU A 10 4.26 21.23 8.45
C LEU A 10 3.84 20.45 9.71
N GLU A 11 3.40 21.15 10.75
CA GLU A 11 2.90 20.54 11.98
C GLU A 11 1.75 19.56 11.70
N ASP A 12 0.81 19.94 10.85
CA ASP A 12 -0.32 19.09 10.46
C ASP A 12 0.15 17.86 9.69
N GLN A 13 1.11 17.99 8.77
CA GLN A 13 1.72 16.86 8.05
C GLN A 13 2.47 15.91 8.99
N LEU A 14 3.24 16.43 9.94
CA LEU A 14 3.96 15.62 10.92
C LEU A 14 3.00 14.82 11.83
N LYS A 15 1.88 15.41 12.21
CA LYS A 15 0.83 14.70 12.97
C LYS A 15 0.17 13.60 12.14
N ASP A 16 -0.03 13.84 10.86
CA ASP A 16 -0.60 12.86 9.94
C ASP A 16 0.35 11.68 9.74
N LEU A 17 1.63 11.94 9.45
CA LEU A 17 2.69 10.93 9.36
C LEU A 17 2.81 10.12 10.65
N TYR A 18 2.84 10.77 11.81
CA TYR A 18 2.91 10.07 13.09
C TYR A 18 1.70 9.14 13.33
N SER A 19 0.52 9.55 12.86
CA SER A 19 -0.67 8.69 12.90
C SER A 19 -0.57 7.54 11.91
N ALA A 20 -0.05 7.75 10.70
CA ALA A 20 0.14 6.73 9.69
C ALA A 20 1.07 5.63 10.17
N GLU A 21 2.26 5.99 10.63
CA GLU A 21 3.26 5.07 11.16
C GLU A 21 2.73 4.23 12.34
N ASN A 22 2.04 4.88 13.29
CA ASN A 22 1.43 4.18 14.43
C ASN A 22 0.31 3.22 14.04
N GLN A 23 -0.28 3.38 12.88
CA GLN A 23 -1.24 2.43 12.31
C GLN A 23 -0.50 1.29 11.62
N LEU A 24 0.48 1.61 10.77
CA LEU A 24 1.22 0.67 9.94
C LEU A 24 2.03 -0.33 10.79
N VAL A 25 2.74 0.13 11.81
CA VAL A 25 3.55 -0.73 12.70
C VAL A 25 2.75 -1.87 13.35
N LYS A 26 1.43 -1.73 13.48
CA LYS A 26 0.53 -2.76 14.03
C LYS A 26 0.10 -3.80 13.00
N VAL A 27 0.10 -3.41 11.73
CA VAL A 27 -0.37 -4.23 10.62
C VAL A 27 0.76 -5.04 10.01
N LEU A 28 1.96 -4.49 9.84
CA LEU A 28 3.11 -5.15 9.24
C LEU A 28 3.41 -6.55 9.82
N PRO A 29 3.37 -6.78 11.16
CA PRO A 29 3.55 -8.14 11.71
C PRO A 29 2.43 -9.11 11.33
N ARG A 30 1.25 -8.60 10.94
CA ARG A 30 0.14 -9.43 10.47
C ARG A 30 0.33 -9.78 9.00
N MET A 31 0.78 -8.82 8.18
CA MET A 31 1.15 -9.06 6.78
C MET A 31 2.29 -10.07 6.69
N ALA A 32 3.32 -9.95 7.54
CA ALA A 32 4.39 -10.92 7.63
C ALA A 32 3.89 -12.36 7.92
N ARG A 33 2.93 -12.52 8.81
CA ARG A 33 2.33 -13.84 9.10
C ARG A 33 1.42 -14.36 8.00
N ALA A 34 0.82 -13.47 7.21
CA ALA A 34 -0.04 -13.85 6.10
C ALA A 34 0.76 -14.25 4.86
N ALA A 35 2.00 -13.75 4.71
CA ALA A 35 2.86 -14.04 3.60
C ALA A 35 3.32 -15.51 3.61
N SER A 36 3.17 -16.19 2.47
CA SER A 36 3.68 -17.53 2.21
C SER A 36 5.16 -17.52 1.86
N SER A 37 5.61 -16.54 1.07
CA SER A 37 7.01 -16.31 0.70
C SER A 37 7.84 -15.89 1.91
N SER A 38 9.00 -16.54 2.09
CA SER A 38 9.96 -16.17 3.16
C SER A 38 10.56 -14.79 2.91
N SER A 39 10.88 -14.47 1.65
CA SER A 39 11.45 -13.17 1.26
C SER A 39 10.48 -12.02 1.57
N LEU A 40 9.19 -12.22 1.27
CA LEU A 40 8.16 -11.24 1.56
C LEU A 40 7.92 -11.09 3.06
N ARG A 41 7.92 -12.19 3.80
CA ARG A 41 7.81 -12.18 5.27
C ARG A 41 8.94 -11.39 5.91
N GLU A 42 10.17 -11.67 5.54
CA GLU A 42 11.37 -10.97 6.04
C GLU A 42 11.34 -9.48 5.67
N ALA A 43 10.84 -9.12 4.48
CA ALA A 43 10.66 -7.72 4.09
C ALA A 43 9.69 -7.00 5.03
N PHE A 44 8.52 -7.57 5.32
CA PHE A 44 7.55 -6.97 6.25
C PHE A 44 8.06 -6.91 7.69
N GLU A 45 8.78 -7.91 8.16
CA GLU A 45 9.38 -7.90 9.50
C GLU A 45 10.42 -6.78 9.64
N ARG A 46 11.30 -6.64 8.65
CA ARG A 46 12.30 -5.55 8.60
C ARG A 46 11.63 -4.19 8.55
N HIS A 47 10.64 -4.03 7.69
CA HIS A 47 9.91 -2.76 7.58
C HIS A 47 9.18 -2.42 8.88
N ALA A 48 8.64 -3.40 9.62
CA ALA A 48 8.07 -3.15 10.93
C ALA A 48 9.10 -2.64 11.96
N GLU A 49 10.38 -3.01 11.86
CA GLU A 49 11.46 -2.46 12.69
C GLU A 49 11.79 -1.03 12.25
N GLN A 50 11.93 -0.79 10.95
CA GLN A 50 12.16 0.55 10.40
C GLN A 50 11.04 1.53 10.81
N THR A 51 9.77 1.12 10.72
CA THR A 51 8.61 1.92 11.14
C THR A 51 8.70 2.33 12.62
N ARG A 52 9.21 1.46 13.50
CA ARG A 52 9.45 1.85 14.91
C ARG A 52 10.49 2.95 15.04
N ASP A 53 11.57 2.86 14.29
CA ASP A 53 12.63 3.86 14.29
C ASP A 53 12.14 5.20 13.69
N GLN A 54 11.28 5.15 12.69
CA GLN A 54 10.64 6.29 12.05
C GLN A 54 9.69 7.01 13.02
N ILE A 55 8.89 6.25 13.80
CA ILE A 55 8.06 6.80 14.87
C ILE A 55 8.93 7.57 15.90
N GLU A 56 10.06 7.01 16.31
CA GLU A 56 10.97 7.68 17.25
C GLU A 56 11.62 8.93 16.62
N ARG A 57 11.95 8.89 15.34
CA ARG A 57 12.46 10.02 14.57
C ARG A 57 11.43 11.16 14.50
N LEU A 58 10.17 10.84 14.23
CA LEU A 58 9.07 11.82 14.26
C LEU A 58 8.91 12.44 15.66
N LYS A 59 9.00 11.66 16.73
CA LYS A 59 8.95 12.19 18.12
C LYS A 59 10.10 13.16 18.39
N GLN A 60 11.30 12.88 17.90
CA GLN A 60 12.45 13.80 18.02
C GLN A 60 12.17 15.10 17.27
N ILE A 61 11.64 15.02 16.04
CA ILE A 61 11.23 16.19 15.26
C ILE A 61 10.17 17.00 16.01
N GLY A 62 9.13 16.35 16.51
CA GLY A 62 8.07 17.02 17.30
C GLY A 62 8.63 17.72 18.54
N SER A 63 9.55 17.07 19.26
CA SER A 63 10.20 17.63 20.43
C SER A 63 11.06 18.86 20.09
N SER A 64 11.81 18.81 18.98
CA SER A 64 12.64 19.93 18.51
C SER A 64 11.80 21.15 18.12
N LEU A 65 10.57 20.91 17.61
CA LEU A 65 9.63 21.98 17.25
C LEU A 65 8.73 22.43 18.40
N GLY A 66 8.77 21.74 19.54
CA GLY A 66 7.82 21.98 20.65
C GLY A 66 6.38 21.60 20.31
N VAL A 67 6.19 20.64 19.39
CA VAL A 67 4.89 20.23 18.87
C VAL A 67 4.51 18.86 19.41
N SER A 68 3.27 18.71 19.88
CA SER A 68 2.67 17.41 20.18
C SER A 68 2.13 16.78 18.88
N LEU A 69 2.60 15.56 18.56
CA LEU A 69 2.20 14.85 17.32
C LEU A 69 0.91 14.04 17.47
N GLY A 70 0.38 13.92 18.67
CA GLY A 70 -0.88 13.19 18.89
C GLY A 70 -2.13 13.95 18.46
N GLY A 71 -3.27 13.24 18.43
CA GLY A 71 -4.60 13.83 18.25
C GLY A 71 -5.09 13.93 16.80
N LYS A 72 -4.29 13.58 15.81
CA LYS A 72 -4.71 13.48 14.40
C LYS A 72 -4.86 12.00 14.01
N ARG A 73 -5.81 11.71 13.13
CA ARG A 73 -6.01 10.39 12.51
C ARG A 73 -5.71 10.51 11.02
N CYS A 74 -4.82 9.68 10.53
CA CYS A 74 -4.58 9.54 9.10
C CYS A 74 -5.62 8.59 8.50
N TYR A 75 -6.61 9.15 7.81
CA TYR A 75 -7.66 8.37 7.14
C TYR A 75 -7.17 7.68 5.88
N ALA A 76 -6.16 8.24 5.21
CA ALA A 76 -5.58 7.61 4.03
C ALA A 76 -4.92 6.29 4.41
N MET A 77 -4.04 6.28 5.41
CA MET A 77 -3.40 5.05 5.90
C MET A 77 -4.43 4.06 6.44
N GLU A 78 -5.46 4.52 7.13
CA GLU A 78 -6.53 3.64 7.59
C GLU A 78 -7.21 2.91 6.43
N GLY A 79 -7.55 3.61 5.33
CA GLY A 79 -8.16 3.01 4.15
C GLY A 79 -7.22 2.01 3.46
N LEU A 80 -5.92 2.35 3.33
CA LEU A 80 -4.91 1.46 2.75
C LEU A 80 -4.75 0.17 3.59
N ILE A 81 -4.76 0.30 4.91
CA ILE A 81 -4.72 -0.85 5.82
C ILE A 81 -5.99 -1.69 5.71
N GLU A 82 -7.16 -1.09 5.50
CA GLU A 82 -8.41 -1.83 5.32
C GLU A 82 -8.36 -2.67 4.05
N GLU A 83 -7.90 -2.11 2.92
CA GLU A 83 -7.63 -2.87 1.69
C GLU A 83 -6.62 -4.02 1.91
N GLY A 84 -5.52 -3.78 2.61
CA GLY A 84 -4.56 -4.82 2.98
C GLY A 84 -5.17 -5.92 3.87
N ASN A 85 -6.08 -5.56 4.77
CA ASN A 85 -6.81 -6.52 5.59
C ASN A 85 -7.77 -7.40 4.77
N GLU A 86 -8.33 -6.89 3.68
CA GLU A 86 -9.15 -7.69 2.76
C GLU A 86 -8.28 -8.72 2.04
N VAL A 87 -7.11 -8.32 1.54
CA VAL A 87 -6.14 -9.24 0.92
C VAL A 87 -5.71 -10.35 1.90
N MET A 88 -5.39 -10.01 3.15
CA MET A 88 -5.01 -11.01 4.17
C MET A 88 -6.11 -12.04 4.51
N LYS A 89 -7.36 -11.77 4.13
CA LYS A 89 -8.50 -12.67 4.34
C LYS A 89 -8.90 -13.41 3.06
N ALA A 90 -8.28 -13.08 1.93
CA ALA A 90 -8.57 -13.72 0.67
C ALA A 90 -8.24 -15.21 0.74
N GLU A 91 -9.06 -16.04 0.10
CA GLU A 91 -8.81 -17.47 -0.11
C GLU A 91 -8.27 -17.67 -1.52
N GLY A 92 -7.24 -18.50 -1.65
CA GLY A 92 -6.63 -18.76 -2.95
C GLY A 92 -5.21 -19.30 -2.83
N GLU A 93 -4.52 -19.32 -3.95
CA GLU A 93 -3.13 -19.73 -4.04
C GLU A 93 -2.23 -18.74 -3.30
N GLY A 94 -1.31 -19.27 -2.46
CA GLY A 94 -0.44 -18.46 -1.61
C GLY A 94 0.38 -17.41 -2.38
N THR A 95 0.90 -17.77 -3.54
CA THR A 95 1.68 -16.86 -4.39
C THR A 95 0.85 -15.69 -4.93
N LEU A 96 -0.40 -15.94 -5.29
CA LEU A 96 -1.31 -14.87 -5.75
C LEU A 96 -1.69 -13.93 -4.59
N ILE A 97 -1.89 -14.50 -3.39
CA ILE A 97 -2.12 -13.69 -2.18
C ILE A 97 -0.87 -12.85 -1.87
N ASP A 98 0.33 -13.42 -1.96
CA ASP A 98 1.59 -12.70 -1.75
C ASP A 98 1.77 -11.57 -2.77
N ALA A 99 1.47 -11.79 -4.04
CA ALA A 99 1.50 -10.73 -5.06
C ALA A 99 0.48 -9.60 -4.75
N ALA A 100 -0.71 -9.95 -4.27
CA ALA A 100 -1.69 -8.97 -3.83
C ALA A 100 -1.25 -8.21 -2.56
N LEU A 101 -0.57 -8.88 -1.61
CA LEU A 101 0.01 -8.25 -0.42
C LEU A 101 1.12 -7.26 -0.79
N VAL A 102 1.98 -7.59 -1.78
CA VAL A 102 2.95 -6.62 -2.31
C VAL A 102 2.23 -5.38 -2.83
N GLY A 103 1.20 -5.56 -3.67
CA GLY A 103 0.45 -4.42 -4.20
C GLY A 103 -0.22 -3.56 -3.12
N ALA A 104 -0.72 -4.16 -2.04
CA ALA A 104 -1.28 -3.44 -0.90
C ALA A 104 -0.19 -2.66 -0.15
N ALA A 105 0.96 -3.30 0.13
CA ALA A 105 2.10 -2.67 0.78
C ALA A 105 2.64 -1.48 -0.03
N GLN A 106 2.91 -1.66 -1.32
CA GLN A 106 3.43 -0.58 -2.15
C GLN A 106 2.52 0.67 -2.18
N ARG A 107 1.21 0.52 -2.02
CA ARG A 107 0.33 1.69 -1.88
C ARG A 107 0.60 2.45 -0.58
N THR A 108 0.96 1.77 0.52
CA THR A 108 1.37 2.45 1.76
C THR A 108 2.71 3.15 1.61
N GLU A 109 3.69 2.49 0.98
CA GLU A 109 5.00 3.11 0.69
C GLU A 109 4.85 4.38 -0.16
N HIS A 110 4.05 4.33 -1.24
CA HIS A 110 3.83 5.49 -2.10
C HIS A 110 3.11 6.63 -1.38
N TYR A 111 2.19 6.33 -0.46
CA TYR A 111 1.61 7.34 0.41
C TYR A 111 2.70 7.99 1.28
N GLU A 112 3.56 7.19 1.92
CA GLU A 112 4.61 7.68 2.82
C GLU A 112 5.70 8.45 2.05
N ILE A 113 6.15 7.96 0.90
CA ILE A 113 7.07 8.67 0.00
C ILE A 113 6.53 10.07 -0.36
N SER A 114 5.26 10.17 -0.72
CA SER A 114 4.62 11.46 -1.04
C SER A 114 4.54 12.36 0.18
N ALA A 115 4.14 11.84 1.33
CA ALA A 115 3.92 12.60 2.54
C ALA A 115 5.26 13.08 3.16
N TYR A 116 6.26 12.20 3.26
CA TYR A 116 7.61 12.55 3.73
C TYR A 116 8.31 13.52 2.79
N GLY A 117 8.21 13.32 1.46
CA GLY A 117 8.75 14.24 0.47
C GLY A 117 8.18 15.65 0.59
N THR A 118 6.87 15.75 0.81
CA THR A 118 6.17 17.01 1.02
C THR A 118 6.59 17.68 2.33
N ALA A 119 6.61 16.95 3.44
CA ALA A 119 7.03 17.47 4.74
C ALA A 119 8.49 17.95 4.73
N ARG A 120 9.39 17.19 4.09
CA ARG A 120 10.79 17.55 3.88
C ARG A 120 10.94 18.89 3.13
N ALA A 121 10.22 19.03 2.00
CA ALA A 121 10.26 20.26 1.22
C ALA A 121 9.75 21.49 2.01
N MET A 122 8.76 21.30 2.89
CA MET A 122 8.30 22.35 3.80
C MET A 122 9.36 22.70 4.84
N ALA A 123 10.01 21.70 5.44
CA ALA A 123 11.10 21.91 6.40
C ALA A 123 12.27 22.66 5.77
N GLU A 124 12.70 22.30 4.57
CA GLU A 124 13.72 23.03 3.79
C GLU A 124 13.32 24.49 3.57
N ARG A 125 12.08 24.73 3.14
CA ARG A 125 11.56 26.08 2.88
C ARG A 125 11.55 26.95 4.14
N LEU A 126 11.38 26.33 5.31
CA LEU A 126 11.41 26.98 6.63
C LEU A 126 12.84 27.14 7.19
N GLY A 127 13.87 26.63 6.50
CA GLY A 127 15.27 26.65 6.98
C GLY A 127 15.55 25.67 8.12
N LEU A 128 14.70 24.64 8.29
CA LEU A 128 14.81 23.61 9.32
C LEU A 128 15.64 22.42 8.79
N SER A 129 16.94 22.67 8.50
CA SER A 129 17.80 21.73 7.78
C SER A 129 17.94 20.37 8.48
N GLU A 130 18.12 20.33 9.81
CA GLU A 130 18.23 19.09 10.57
C GLU A 130 16.95 18.24 10.46
N ILE A 131 15.78 18.89 10.50
CA ILE A 131 14.50 18.23 10.36
C ILE A 131 14.32 17.70 8.93
N ALA A 132 14.70 18.50 7.93
CA ALA A 132 14.66 18.06 6.54
C ALA A 132 15.55 16.84 6.29
N GLU A 133 16.74 16.78 6.88
CA GLU A 133 17.63 15.60 6.82
C GLU A 133 17.02 14.37 7.50
N MET A 134 16.37 14.54 8.66
CA MET A 134 15.67 13.45 9.35
C MET A 134 14.52 12.89 8.49
N LEU A 135 13.73 13.77 7.86
CA LEU A 135 12.63 13.39 6.97
C LEU A 135 13.15 12.73 5.68
N GLN A 136 14.29 13.23 5.14
CA GLN A 136 14.93 12.61 3.97
C GLN A 136 15.40 11.19 4.26
N ARG A 137 15.90 10.92 5.46
CA ARG A 137 16.30 9.56 5.84
C ARG A 137 15.11 8.59 5.77
N THR A 138 13.97 8.96 6.35
CA THR A 138 12.76 8.15 6.24
C THR A 138 12.33 7.98 4.78
N LEU A 139 12.28 9.06 4.02
CA LEU A 139 11.93 9.01 2.59
C LEU A 139 12.80 8.02 1.80
N ASN A 140 14.08 7.91 2.11
CA ASN A 140 14.96 6.94 1.47
C ASN A 140 14.62 5.51 1.90
N GLU A 141 14.33 5.29 3.18
CA GLU A 141 13.94 3.99 3.74
C GLU A 141 12.66 3.47 3.08
N GLU A 142 11.63 4.33 2.87
CA GLU A 142 10.39 3.96 2.16
C GLU A 142 10.65 3.64 0.69
N SER A 143 11.47 4.45 0.02
CA SER A 143 11.84 4.19 -1.38
C SER A 143 12.58 2.86 -1.53
N GLU A 144 13.48 2.53 -0.62
CA GLU A 144 14.21 1.26 -0.61
C GLU A 144 13.27 0.07 -0.35
N THR A 145 12.26 0.24 0.49
CA THR A 145 11.24 -0.77 0.76
C THR A 145 10.36 -1.01 -0.46
N ASP A 146 9.88 0.03 -1.12
CA ASP A 146 9.10 -0.07 -2.37
C ASP A 146 9.88 -0.79 -3.47
N GLU A 147 11.16 -0.44 -3.66
CA GLU A 147 12.04 -1.12 -4.60
C GLU A 147 12.26 -2.60 -4.25
N LEU A 148 12.40 -2.93 -2.96
CA LEU A 148 12.54 -4.31 -2.50
C LEU A 148 11.29 -5.11 -2.79
N LEU A 149 10.10 -4.57 -2.49
CA LEU A 149 8.82 -5.21 -2.79
C LEU A 149 8.65 -5.45 -4.29
N THR A 150 9.05 -4.49 -5.13
CA THR A 150 9.07 -4.66 -6.59
C THR A 150 9.99 -5.80 -7.01
N ARG A 151 11.20 -5.89 -6.45
CA ARG A 151 12.14 -6.99 -6.76
C ARG A 151 11.58 -8.35 -6.37
N ILE A 152 10.96 -8.48 -5.20
CA ILE A 152 10.32 -9.72 -4.75
C ILE A 152 9.18 -10.09 -5.70
N SER A 153 8.30 -9.14 -6.03
CA SER A 153 7.16 -9.38 -6.92
C SER A 153 7.60 -9.87 -8.30
N VAL A 154 8.49 -9.12 -8.95
CA VAL A 154 8.88 -9.38 -10.35
C VAL A 154 9.90 -10.53 -10.45
N GLY A 155 10.77 -10.70 -9.45
CA GLY A 155 11.86 -11.68 -9.47
C GLY A 155 11.48 -13.05 -8.91
N GLU A 156 10.50 -13.13 -8.02
CA GLU A 156 10.18 -14.36 -7.28
C GLU A 156 8.70 -14.77 -7.44
N LEU A 157 7.77 -13.86 -7.14
CA LEU A 157 6.36 -14.23 -7.04
C LEU A 157 5.70 -14.43 -8.41
N LEU A 158 5.72 -13.39 -9.26
CA LEU A 158 5.02 -13.45 -10.55
C LEU A 158 5.55 -14.56 -11.48
N PRO A 159 6.86 -14.86 -11.55
CA PRO A 159 7.36 -15.99 -12.34
C PRO A 159 6.92 -17.36 -11.84
N SER A 160 6.53 -17.48 -10.56
CA SER A 160 6.07 -18.74 -9.96
C SER A 160 4.56 -18.94 -10.02
N VAL A 161 3.80 -17.95 -10.49
CA VAL A 161 2.35 -18.08 -10.71
C VAL A 161 2.10 -18.99 -11.90
N ARG A 162 1.31 -20.06 -11.70
CA ARG A 162 0.89 -20.95 -12.76
C ARG A 162 -0.13 -20.25 -13.67
N MET A 163 0.13 -20.24 -14.96
CA MET A 163 -0.81 -19.76 -15.96
C MET A 163 -1.80 -20.88 -16.31
N GLY A 164 -3.08 -20.54 -16.50
CA GLY A 164 -4.19 -21.49 -16.54
C GLY A 164 -4.07 -22.72 -17.44
N GLU A 165 -3.23 -22.70 -18.50
CA GLU A 165 -2.99 -23.86 -19.36
C GLU A 165 -2.17 -24.97 -18.66
N GLU A 166 -1.24 -24.63 -17.75
CA GLU A 166 -0.45 -25.62 -17.00
C GLU A 166 -1.25 -26.26 -15.86
N ALA A 167 -2.23 -25.57 -15.32
CA ALA A 167 -3.08 -26.07 -14.25
C ALA A 167 -4.08 -27.16 -14.75
N GLU A 168 -4.46 -27.12 -16.04
CA GLU A 168 -5.34 -28.13 -16.64
C GLU A 168 -4.58 -29.44 -16.93
N GLU A 169 -3.28 -29.38 -17.35
CA GLU A 169 -2.49 -30.59 -17.63
C GLU A 169 -2.18 -31.40 -16.35
N GLU A 170 -1.85 -30.78 -15.22
CA GLU A 170 -1.62 -31.52 -13.97
C GLU A 170 -2.90 -32.13 -13.40
N GLY A 171 -4.06 -31.48 -13.60
CA GLY A 171 -5.37 -32.01 -13.21
C GLY A 171 -5.77 -33.27 -14.03
N GLU A 172 -5.45 -33.27 -15.30
CA GLU A 172 -5.70 -34.43 -16.19
C GLU A 172 -4.75 -35.61 -15.87
N GLU A 173 -3.47 -35.35 -15.55
CA GLU A 173 -2.51 -36.39 -15.15
C GLU A 173 -2.89 -37.03 -13.80
N GLU A 174 -3.35 -36.28 -12.81
CA GLU A 174 -3.82 -36.82 -11.53
C GLU A 174 -5.10 -37.66 -11.68
N GLU A 175 -6.06 -37.22 -12.53
CA GLU A 175 -7.26 -37.99 -12.81
C GLU A 175 -6.96 -39.30 -13.58
N GLU A 176 -5.99 -39.29 -14.49
CA GLU A 176 -5.56 -40.48 -15.23
C GLU A 176 -4.80 -41.49 -14.33
N GLU A 177 -3.95 -41.02 -13.40
CA GLU A 177 -3.26 -41.87 -12.42
C GLU A 177 -4.24 -42.50 -11.41
N VAL A 178 -5.24 -41.76 -10.94
CA VAL A 178 -6.29 -42.26 -10.05
C VAL A 178 -7.20 -43.25 -10.78
N GLY A 179 -7.47 -43.03 -12.07
CA GLY A 179 -8.22 -43.97 -12.91
C GLY A 179 -7.49 -45.29 -13.11
N ARG A 180 -6.17 -45.28 -13.29
CA ARG A 180 -5.34 -46.51 -13.46
C ARG A 180 -5.23 -47.35 -12.20
N ARG A 181 -5.35 -46.78 -11.01
CA ARG A 181 -5.30 -47.48 -9.71
C ARG A 181 -6.63 -48.15 -9.32
N ARG A 182 -7.75 -47.90 -10.03
CA ARG A 182 -9.09 -48.40 -9.72
C ARG A 182 -9.58 -49.54 -10.65
N THR A 183 -8.71 -50.29 -11.32
CA THR A 183 -9.15 -51.50 -12.01
C THR A 183 -9.24 -52.66 -11.03
N PRO A 184 -10.45 -53.12 -10.65
CA PRO A 184 -10.57 -54.27 -9.76
C PRO A 184 -10.31 -55.56 -10.53
N GLY A 185 -9.41 -56.33 -10.00
CA GLY A 185 -9.15 -57.69 -10.42
C GLY A 185 -10.45 -58.49 -10.48
N ARG A 186 -10.71 -59.04 -11.68
CA ARG A 186 -11.76 -59.95 -12.00
C ARG A 186 -11.54 -61.26 -11.25
N THR A 187 -12.28 -61.48 -10.14
CA THR A 187 -12.43 -62.81 -9.55
C THR A 187 -13.77 -63.41 -9.91
N ARG A 188 -13.67 -64.57 -10.43
CA ARG A 188 -14.68 -65.46 -10.97
C ARG A 188 -15.23 -66.35 -9.84
N THR A 189 -16.52 -66.80 -10.04
CA THR A 189 -17.25 -67.87 -9.34
C THR A 189 -17.93 -67.46 -8.03
N SER A 190 -19.16 -67.86 -7.70
CA SER A 190 -20.05 -68.97 -8.15
C SER A 190 -21.45 -68.73 -7.56
N ARG A 191 -22.41 -69.02 -8.33
CA ARG A 191 -23.77 -69.63 -8.14
C ARG A 191 -24.15 -70.09 -6.71
N ALA A 192 -25.27 -69.54 -6.21
CA ALA A 192 -26.37 -70.26 -5.51
C ALA A 192 -27.52 -69.29 -5.19
N LYS A 193 -28.62 -69.45 -5.80
CA LYS A 193 -29.96 -69.91 -5.36
C LYS A 193 -30.66 -69.21 -4.19
N ALA A 194 -31.76 -68.56 -4.59
CA ALA A 194 -33.11 -68.61 -4.03
C ALA A 194 -33.36 -68.13 -2.59
N GLY A 195 -34.35 -67.25 -2.45
CA GLY A 195 -35.01 -66.94 -1.19
C GLY A 195 -35.98 -65.76 -1.34
N THR A 196 -37.20 -66.10 -1.54
CA THR A 196 -38.42 -65.28 -1.51
C THR A 196 -38.67 -64.65 -0.14
N ALA A 197 -39.26 -63.45 -0.13
CA ALA A 197 -40.43 -62.99 0.67
C ALA A 197 -40.35 -61.47 0.88
N ARG A 198 -41.26 -60.73 0.33
CA ARG A 198 -42.53 -60.21 0.88
C ARG A 198 -42.43 -59.25 2.06
N GLY A 199 -43.04 -58.09 1.81
CA GLY A 199 -43.65 -57.20 2.81
C GLY A 199 -42.93 -55.85 2.86
N GLY A 200 -43.50 -54.76 2.63
CA GLY A 200 -44.85 -54.27 2.80
C GLY A 200 -44.78 -52.92 3.46
N GLY A 201 -45.48 -51.95 2.92
CA GLY A 201 -46.06 -50.82 3.63
C GLY A 201 -45.08 -49.60 3.78
N GLY A 202 -45.40 -48.54 3.22
CA GLY A 202 -46.45 -47.63 3.44
C GLY A 202 -45.97 -46.25 3.86
N GLY A 203 -46.46 -45.28 3.21
CA GLY A 203 -46.98 -44.02 3.79
C GLY A 203 -45.98 -42.84 3.77
N ALA A 204 -46.31 -41.94 3.09
CA ALA A 204 -47.17 -40.78 3.03
C ALA A 204 -46.37 -39.46 3.11
N ARG A 205 -46.41 -38.71 2.06
CA ARG A 205 -46.93 -37.33 1.93
C ARG A 205 -46.45 -36.29 2.93
N GLY A 206 -45.85 -35.22 2.39
CA GLY A 206 -45.75 -33.94 3.04
C GLY A 206 -45.29 -32.89 2.06
N ALA A 207 -46.24 -32.38 1.29
CA ALA A 207 -46.05 -31.20 0.46
C ALA A 207 -46.34 -29.96 1.36
N SER A 208 -45.53 -28.94 1.29
CA SER A 208 -46.02 -27.58 1.47
C SER A 208 -45.18 -26.60 0.70
N ARG A 209 -45.82 -26.00 -0.10
CA ARG A 209 -45.89 -24.74 -0.81
C ARG A 209 -45.71 -23.56 0.16
N SER A 210 -45.03 -22.53 -0.30
CA SER A 210 -45.57 -21.15 -0.52
C SER A 210 -44.41 -20.17 -0.64
N ARG A 211 -44.43 -19.47 -1.67
CA ARG A 211 -44.79 -18.08 -2.03
C ARG A 211 -43.60 -17.15 -1.78
N ALA A 212 -42.97 -16.58 -2.82
CA ALA A 212 -43.42 -15.51 -3.72
C ALA A 212 -43.70 -14.16 -3.00
N GLY A 213 -42.94 -13.17 -3.36
CA GLY A 213 -43.13 -11.74 -3.10
C GLY A 213 -41.78 -11.08 -3.02
N GLY A 214 -41.41 -10.17 -3.80
CA GLY A 214 -41.91 -9.06 -4.55
C GLY A 214 -40.72 -8.11 -4.64
N GLY A 215 -40.21 -7.64 -5.69
CA GLY A 215 -40.67 -6.56 -6.49
C GLY A 215 -40.25 -5.22 -5.85
N GLY A 216 -39.10 -4.67 -6.23
CA GLY A 216 -38.70 -3.32 -5.91
C GLY A 216 -37.81 -2.75 -7.03
N ARG A 217 -38.44 -2.33 -8.10
CA ARG A 217 -37.82 -1.45 -9.11
C ARG A 217 -37.71 -0.06 -8.50
N SER A 218 -36.50 0.49 -8.41
CA SER A 218 -36.32 1.92 -8.25
C SER A 218 -35.63 2.47 -9.49
N THR A 219 -36.41 3.22 -10.22
CA THR A 219 -36.00 4.04 -11.35
C THR A 219 -35.48 5.35 -10.83
N SER A 220 -34.22 5.67 -11.01
CA SER A 220 -33.75 7.05 -10.85
C SER A 220 -33.43 7.67 -12.19
N ARG A 221 -34.16 8.69 -12.39
CA ARG A 221 -34.34 9.66 -13.46
C ARG A 221 -33.01 10.41 -13.71
N ALA A 222 -32.62 10.45 -14.97
CA ALA A 222 -31.65 11.41 -15.49
C ALA A 222 -32.17 12.83 -15.40
N ALA A 223 -31.34 13.73 -14.91
CA ALA A 223 -31.54 15.18 -15.03
C ALA A 223 -30.41 15.73 -15.91
N THR A 224 -30.82 16.14 -17.10
CA THR A 224 -30.06 16.99 -18.02
C THR A 224 -30.24 18.45 -17.61
N GLY A 225 -29.14 19.20 -17.52
CA GLY A 225 -29.12 20.65 -17.44
C GLY A 225 -27.78 21.13 -17.96
N SER A 226 -27.69 21.50 -19.16
CA SER A 226 -27.76 22.79 -19.84
C SER A 226 -26.86 23.88 -19.25
N GLY A 227 -25.75 24.18 -19.97
CA GLY A 227 -25.45 25.47 -20.57
C GLY A 227 -24.85 26.53 -19.64
N GLY A 228 -23.59 26.84 -19.87
CA GLY A 228 -22.93 28.03 -19.36
C GLY A 228 -21.64 28.34 -20.10
N ARG A 229 -21.74 28.88 -21.29
CA ARG A 229 -20.61 29.54 -21.99
C ARG A 229 -20.30 30.86 -21.30
N SER A 230 -19.06 31.02 -20.85
CA SER A 230 -18.51 32.35 -20.60
C SER A 230 -17.23 32.53 -21.38
N LYS A 231 -17.28 33.50 -22.26
CA LYS A 231 -16.17 34.03 -23.03
C LYS A 231 -15.31 34.89 -22.11
N SER A 232 -14.02 34.66 -22.06
CA SER A 232 -13.09 35.67 -21.55
C SER A 232 -12.22 36.22 -22.67
N LYS A 233 -12.22 37.53 -22.68
CA LYS A 233 -11.55 38.47 -23.58
C LYS A 233 -10.03 38.40 -23.39
N ALA A 234 -9.34 38.46 -24.51
CA ALA A 234 -7.92 38.84 -24.63
C ALA A 234 -7.75 40.36 -24.42
N GLY A 235 -6.64 40.75 -23.81
CA GLY A 235 -6.08 42.10 -23.80
C GLY A 235 -4.60 41.91 -23.52
N SER A 236 -3.76 42.01 -24.46
CA SER A 236 -3.07 43.08 -25.14
C SER A 236 -2.02 43.80 -24.28
N ALA A 237 -0.79 43.50 -24.60
CA ALA A 237 0.41 44.33 -24.79
C ALA A 237 0.70 45.48 -23.80
N GLY A 238 1.91 45.40 -23.23
CA GLY A 238 2.65 46.51 -22.64
C GLY A 238 4.15 46.27 -22.75
N ARG A 239 4.75 46.81 -23.83
CA ARG A 239 6.19 46.98 -24.00
C ARG A 239 6.67 48.13 -23.08
N GLY A 240 7.78 47.92 -22.36
CA GLY A 240 8.51 48.97 -21.69
C GLY A 240 9.98 48.65 -21.69
N THR A 241 10.69 49.32 -22.55
CA THR A 241 12.14 49.35 -22.74
C THR A 241 12.82 50.34 -21.80
N THR A 242 14.11 50.14 -21.64
CA THR A 242 15.22 51.07 -21.35
C THR A 242 15.80 51.02 -19.95
N ARG A 243 17.02 50.82 -19.87
CA ARG A 243 18.35 51.38 -19.91
C ARG A 243 19.06 51.11 -18.59
N SER A 244 20.22 50.41 -18.61
CA SER A 244 21.58 50.94 -18.84
C SER A 244 22.14 51.78 -17.68
N GLY A 245 23.22 51.36 -17.11
CA GLY A 245 24.21 52.03 -16.31
C GLY A 245 24.74 51.09 -15.26
N GLY A 246 25.95 50.69 -15.15
CA GLY A 246 27.21 51.27 -15.55
C GLY A 246 28.12 51.34 -14.34
N SER A 247 29.20 50.57 -14.37
CA SER A 247 30.57 50.91 -13.95
C SER A 247 31.02 50.88 -12.49
N ARG A 248 32.09 50.10 -12.34
CA ARG A 248 33.40 50.37 -11.70
C ARG A 248 33.54 50.03 -10.23
N SER A 249 34.38 49.06 -9.92
CA SER A 249 35.86 49.04 -9.78
C SER A 249 36.36 49.55 -8.42
N GLY A 250 37.14 48.71 -7.71
CA GLY A 250 38.02 49.04 -6.62
C GLY A 250 38.32 47.78 -5.82
N SER A 251 39.30 47.05 -6.02
CA SER A 251 40.75 46.99 -6.01
C SER A 251 41.38 47.36 -4.66
N ARG A 252 42.22 46.43 -4.24
CA ARG A 252 43.30 46.51 -3.20
C ARG A 252 42.83 46.10 -1.82
N GLY A 253 43.45 45.17 -1.10
CA GLY A 253 44.86 44.78 -1.02
C GLY A 253 45.24 44.85 0.43
N GLY A 254 45.80 43.80 1.01
CA GLY A 254 46.32 43.87 2.36
C GLY A 254 46.74 42.51 2.91
N THR A 255 47.97 42.18 2.65
CA THR A 255 48.79 41.12 3.24
C THR A 255 49.17 41.44 4.69
N ALA A 256 49.30 40.43 5.56
CA ALA A 256 50.33 40.17 6.57
C ALA A 256 49.81 39.08 7.54
N SER A 257 50.32 37.92 7.59
CA SER A 257 51.57 37.36 8.13
C SER A 257 51.87 37.71 9.61
N ALA A 258 51.85 36.66 10.46
CA ALA A 258 52.76 36.35 11.57
C ALA A 258 52.13 35.21 12.42
N ARG A 259 52.63 34.00 12.44
CA ARG A 259 53.70 33.36 13.22
C ARG A 259 53.63 33.58 14.74
N GLY A 260 53.57 32.47 15.48
CA GLY A 260 53.91 32.30 16.88
C GLY A 260 53.19 31.10 17.44
N SER A 261 53.66 29.94 17.47
CA SER A 261 54.74 29.26 18.23
C SER A 261 54.46 29.17 19.74
N SER A 262 54.29 27.93 20.13
CA SER A 262 54.95 27.19 21.23
C SER A 262 54.30 27.07 22.60
N ARG A 263 54.15 25.79 22.96
CA ARG A 263 54.45 25.14 24.28
C ARG A 263 53.60 25.53 25.49
N ARG A 264 52.90 24.65 26.10
CA ARG A 264 53.22 23.52 27.01
C ARG A 264 52.01 22.63 27.18
#